data_c0f59cbf0943a7b0773b1e56cbb99fe4
#
_entry.id   c0f59cbf0943a7b0773b1e56cbb99fe4
#
_cell.length_a   1.000
_cell.length_b   1.000
_cell.length_c   1.000
_cell.angle_alpha   90.00
_cell.angle_beta   90.00
_cell.angle_gamma   90.00
#
_symmetry.space_group_name_H-M   'P 1'
#
loop_
_entity.id
_entity.type
_entity.pdbx_description
1 polymer ?
#
loop_
_entity_poly.entity_id
_entity_poly.type
_entity_poly.pdbx_seq_one_letter_code
_entity_poly.pdbx_strand_id
1 'polypeptide(L)'
;MVFGEGGQKRLREASVLVVGAGGLGSPVIAYLAAAGVGRIGIVDADSVEESNLQRQIIHAGNIGKNKAESAAEFVKKLNPDVEVDIYPFSLTPKNVLDTIKPYDVVVGCPDSFRVRYMLNDACMLLRKPFVHAAVYAWEGEVGAFFGKPCYRCYLPASPEESGRAIVGATAGAFGCLQAAEVIKIITGSGKPLSGKLVRGDLAEMDFFTINIPKNIDCPVCSGRLKGIFEENYTGSCDIKRLE
;
A
#
# COMPACT_ATOMS: atom_id res chain seq x y z
N MET A 1 -21.77 10.63 13.15
CA MET A 1 -20.43 10.04 12.84
C MET A 1 -20.64 8.65 12.21
N VAL A 2 -20.06 8.38 11.07
CA VAL A 2 -20.21 7.09 10.34
C VAL A 2 -19.70 5.90 11.15
N PHE A 3 -18.60 6.08 11.90
CA PHE A 3 -17.94 5.00 12.66
C PHE A 3 -18.27 5.03 14.16
N GLY A 4 -19.04 6.01 14.64
CA GLY A 4 -19.26 6.27 16.06
C GLY A 4 -17.98 6.61 16.84
N GLU A 5 -18.10 6.84 18.12
CA GLU A 5 -16.95 7.17 19.01
C GLU A 5 -15.94 6.02 19.07
N GLY A 6 -16.41 4.78 19.11
CA GLY A 6 -15.55 3.59 19.13
C GLY A 6 -14.69 3.41 17.88
N GLY A 7 -15.22 3.74 16.70
CA GLY A 7 -14.47 3.71 15.45
C GLY A 7 -13.42 4.82 15.39
N GLN A 8 -13.76 6.03 15.86
CA GLN A 8 -12.81 7.13 15.91
C GLN A 8 -11.67 6.86 16.92
N LYS A 9 -12.00 6.24 18.04
CA LYS A 9 -11.00 5.80 19.02
C LYS A 9 -10.01 4.81 18.40
N ARG A 10 -10.53 3.78 17.70
CA ARG A 10 -9.66 2.80 17.00
C ARG A 10 -8.75 3.45 15.95
N LEU A 11 -9.24 4.44 15.19
CA LEU A 11 -8.39 5.19 14.24
C LEU A 11 -7.24 5.92 14.98
N ARG A 12 -7.54 6.59 16.07
CA ARG A 12 -6.54 7.32 16.86
C ARG A 12 -5.48 6.41 17.49
N GLU A 13 -5.85 5.18 17.84
CA GLU A 13 -4.94 4.18 18.44
C GLU A 13 -4.18 3.38 17.39
N ALA A 14 -4.59 3.43 16.12
CA ALA A 14 -3.99 2.64 15.05
C ALA A 14 -2.71 3.26 14.48
N SER A 15 -1.85 2.38 13.98
CA SER A 15 -0.61 2.70 13.28
C SER A 15 -0.63 2.10 11.86
N VAL A 16 -0.32 2.92 10.85
CA VAL A 16 -0.35 2.53 9.43
C VAL A 16 0.98 2.85 8.77
N LEU A 17 1.58 1.87 8.09
CA LEU A 17 2.76 2.08 7.26
C LEU A 17 2.33 2.27 5.80
N VAL A 18 2.67 3.40 5.19
CA VAL A 18 2.48 3.66 3.77
C VAL A 18 3.84 3.54 3.06
N VAL A 19 3.93 2.59 2.14
CA VAL A 19 5.14 2.33 1.35
C VAL A 19 4.98 2.89 -0.05
N GLY A 20 5.67 3.97 -0.34
CA GLY A 20 5.55 4.81 -1.52
C GLY A 20 4.67 6.04 -1.26
N ALA A 21 5.27 7.24 -1.35
CA ALA A 21 4.59 8.53 -1.23
C ALA A 21 4.31 9.17 -2.60
N GLY A 22 4.15 8.33 -3.64
CA GLY A 22 3.90 8.74 -5.02
C GLY A 22 2.41 9.05 -5.31
N GLY A 23 1.97 8.72 -6.53
CA GLY A 23 0.61 9.01 -6.99
C GLY A 23 -0.50 8.32 -6.20
N LEU A 24 -0.33 7.02 -5.87
CA LEU A 24 -1.24 6.28 -4.98
C LEU A 24 -1.08 6.71 -3.52
N GLY A 25 0.18 6.88 -3.06
CA GLY A 25 0.48 7.26 -1.68
C GLY A 25 -0.06 8.64 -1.29
N SER A 26 -0.09 9.59 -2.23
CA SER A 26 -0.59 10.95 -1.96
C SER A 26 -2.00 10.98 -1.37
N PRO A 27 -3.04 10.43 -2.03
CA PRO A 27 -4.37 10.40 -1.47
C PRO A 27 -4.48 9.46 -0.25
N VAL A 28 -3.74 8.34 -0.22
CA VAL A 28 -3.71 7.46 0.96
C VAL A 28 -3.27 8.23 2.20
N ILE A 29 -2.12 8.88 2.16
CA ILE A 29 -1.56 9.65 3.28
C ILE A 29 -2.52 10.78 3.68
N ALA A 30 -3.04 11.52 2.70
CA ALA A 30 -3.94 12.63 2.96
C ALA A 30 -5.22 12.18 3.69
N TYR A 31 -5.89 11.14 3.19
CA TYR A 31 -7.16 10.69 3.79
C TYR A 31 -6.99 9.91 5.09
N LEU A 32 -5.89 9.19 5.30
CA LEU A 32 -5.61 8.56 6.59
C LEU A 32 -5.31 9.61 7.67
N ALA A 33 -4.54 10.64 7.35
CA ALA A 33 -4.28 11.75 8.26
C ALA A 33 -5.56 12.54 8.57
N ALA A 34 -6.38 12.85 7.56
CA ALA A 34 -7.66 13.52 7.72
C ALA A 34 -8.66 12.71 8.55
N ALA A 35 -8.65 11.36 8.41
CA ALA A 35 -9.49 10.47 9.21
C ALA A 35 -9.05 10.35 10.67
N GLY A 36 -7.85 10.82 11.02
CA GLY A 36 -7.30 10.79 12.37
C GLY A 36 -6.69 9.46 12.77
N VAL A 37 -6.00 8.79 11.83
CA VAL A 37 -5.09 7.67 12.16
C VAL A 37 -3.98 8.21 13.05
N GLY A 38 -3.78 7.59 14.22
CA GLY A 38 -2.91 8.15 15.25
C GLY A 38 -1.43 8.20 14.86
N ARG A 39 -0.95 7.19 14.11
CA ARG A 39 0.44 7.11 13.67
C ARG A 39 0.55 6.64 12.23
N ILE A 40 1.31 7.39 11.41
CA ILE A 40 1.55 7.06 10.00
C ILE A 40 3.06 6.98 9.75
N GLY A 41 3.56 5.80 9.38
CA GLY A 41 4.91 5.64 8.84
C GLY A 41 4.91 5.87 7.33
N ILE A 42 5.86 6.60 6.81
CA ILE A 42 5.97 6.92 5.38
C ILE A 42 7.34 6.48 4.88
N VAL A 43 7.36 5.54 3.94
CA VAL A 43 8.59 5.02 3.31
C VAL A 43 8.67 5.51 1.88
N ASP A 44 9.68 6.29 1.55
CA ASP A 44 10.01 6.69 0.17
C ASP A 44 11.44 7.22 0.09
N ALA A 45 12.26 6.67 -0.81
CA ALA A 45 13.65 7.06 -0.99
C ALA A 45 13.84 8.21 -2.00
N ASP A 46 12.82 8.50 -2.83
CA ASP A 46 12.93 9.43 -3.93
C ASP A 46 12.84 10.89 -3.47
N SER A 47 13.30 11.78 -4.34
CA SER A 47 13.05 13.22 -4.24
C SER A 47 11.86 13.64 -5.10
N VAL A 48 11.22 14.73 -4.71
CA VAL A 48 10.11 15.34 -5.46
C VAL A 48 10.65 16.00 -6.72
N GLU A 49 10.09 15.65 -7.86
CA GLU A 49 10.36 16.25 -9.16
C GLU A 49 9.13 17.01 -9.68
N GLU A 50 9.33 18.03 -10.50
CA GLU A 50 8.24 18.79 -11.12
C GLU A 50 7.29 17.89 -11.91
N SER A 51 7.83 16.93 -12.65
CA SER A 51 7.08 15.92 -13.42
C SER A 51 6.16 15.03 -12.58
N ASN A 52 6.40 14.97 -11.27
CA ASN A 52 5.59 14.18 -10.34
C ASN A 52 4.28 14.88 -9.95
N LEU A 53 4.24 16.21 -9.95
CA LEU A 53 3.16 17.01 -9.39
C LEU A 53 1.80 16.78 -10.04
N GLN A 54 1.76 16.30 -11.28
CA GLN A 54 0.53 15.97 -12.01
C GLN A 54 -0.29 14.83 -11.32
N ARG A 55 0.33 14.06 -10.38
CA ARG A 55 -0.31 12.95 -9.65
C ARG A 55 0.08 12.84 -8.18
N GLN A 56 1.12 13.54 -7.74
CA GLN A 56 1.64 13.50 -6.37
C GLN A 56 1.36 14.83 -5.64
N ILE A 57 0.07 15.12 -5.50
CA ILE A 57 -0.45 16.46 -5.13
C ILE A 57 -0.02 16.96 -3.76
N ILE A 58 0.30 16.07 -2.81
CA ILE A 58 0.75 16.45 -1.46
C ILE A 58 2.15 17.08 -1.45
N HIS A 59 2.89 16.97 -2.55
CA HIS A 59 4.27 17.49 -2.64
C HIS A 59 4.36 18.88 -3.26
N ALA A 60 3.22 19.55 -3.53
CA ALA A 60 3.21 20.89 -4.09
C ALA A 60 4.05 21.85 -3.24
N GLY A 61 5.01 22.56 -3.89
CA GLY A 61 5.93 23.48 -3.24
C GLY A 61 7.18 22.85 -2.63
N ASN A 62 7.39 21.54 -2.73
CA ASN A 62 8.51 20.80 -2.13
C ASN A 62 9.45 20.15 -3.16
N ILE A 63 9.58 20.70 -4.38
CA ILE A 63 10.52 20.16 -5.40
C ILE A 63 11.93 20.05 -4.81
N GLY A 64 12.59 18.91 -5.06
CA GLY A 64 13.93 18.59 -4.57
C GLY A 64 14.00 17.98 -3.16
N LYS A 65 12.93 18.07 -2.36
CA LYS A 65 12.87 17.44 -1.03
C LYS A 65 12.61 15.94 -1.14
N ASN A 66 13.08 15.14 -0.18
CA ASN A 66 12.70 13.73 -0.10
C ASN A 66 11.17 13.60 0.04
N LYS A 67 10.56 12.63 -0.66
CA LYS A 67 9.09 12.45 -0.69
C LYS A 67 8.51 12.08 0.68
N ALA A 68 9.18 11.26 1.48
CA ALA A 68 8.69 10.92 2.81
C ALA A 68 8.71 12.13 3.75
N GLU A 69 9.74 12.96 3.69
CA GLU A 69 9.83 14.22 4.44
C GLU A 69 8.76 15.22 4.00
N SER A 70 8.59 15.39 2.69
CA SER A 70 7.56 16.27 2.12
C SER A 70 6.15 15.85 2.51
N ALA A 71 5.87 14.54 2.49
CA ALA A 71 4.58 14.00 2.93
C ALA A 71 4.34 14.20 4.42
N ALA A 72 5.37 14.05 5.26
CA ALA A 72 5.27 14.31 6.70
C ALA A 72 4.91 15.78 7.00
N GLU A 73 5.50 16.72 6.27
CA GLU A 73 5.14 18.14 6.39
C GLU A 73 3.67 18.42 6.00
N PHE A 74 3.21 17.74 4.94
CA PHE A 74 1.81 17.83 4.53
C PHE A 74 0.88 17.31 5.64
N VAL A 75 1.18 16.12 6.20
CA VAL A 75 0.39 15.55 7.32
C VAL A 75 0.34 16.50 8.50
N LYS A 76 1.48 17.07 8.91
CA LYS A 76 1.53 18.01 10.05
C LYS A 76 0.73 19.28 9.84
N LYS A 77 0.64 19.77 8.60
CA LYS A 77 -0.23 20.92 8.26
C LYS A 77 -1.70 20.56 8.24
N LEU A 78 -2.04 19.33 7.80
CA LEU A 78 -3.42 18.86 7.69
C LEU A 78 -4.00 18.46 9.05
N ASN A 79 -3.25 17.70 9.83
CA ASN A 79 -3.66 17.18 11.13
C ASN A 79 -2.44 17.07 12.07
N PRO A 80 -2.19 18.06 12.93
CA PRO A 80 -1.03 18.08 13.82
C PRO A 80 -1.04 16.98 14.90
N ASP A 81 -2.19 16.36 15.17
CA ASP A 81 -2.33 15.29 16.17
C ASP A 81 -1.78 13.95 15.69
N VAL A 82 -1.55 13.80 14.38
CA VAL A 82 -0.99 12.56 13.79
C VAL A 82 0.51 12.49 14.03
N GLU A 83 0.96 11.39 14.63
CA GLU A 83 2.38 11.06 14.71
C GLU A 83 2.89 10.55 13.37
N VAL A 84 4.04 11.06 12.90
CA VAL A 84 4.60 10.65 11.60
C VAL A 84 6.03 10.15 11.77
N ASP A 85 6.25 8.90 11.35
CA ASP A 85 7.60 8.33 11.20
C ASP A 85 8.08 8.49 9.76
N ILE A 86 9.27 9.00 9.56
CA ILE A 86 9.85 9.27 8.26
C ILE A 86 10.91 8.23 7.97
N TYR A 87 10.76 7.49 6.85
CA TYR A 87 11.70 6.49 6.37
C TYR A 87 12.21 6.87 4.98
N PRO A 88 13.24 7.73 4.87
CA PRO A 88 13.76 8.25 3.60
C PRO A 88 14.70 7.24 2.94
N PHE A 89 14.25 5.99 2.83
CA PHE A 89 15.03 4.89 2.25
C PHE A 89 14.15 3.88 1.52
N SER A 90 14.75 3.09 0.64
CA SER A 90 14.09 1.97 -0.03
C SER A 90 13.96 0.75 0.87
N LEU A 91 12.81 0.06 0.82
CA LEU A 91 12.68 -1.25 1.44
C LEU A 91 13.52 -2.29 0.71
N THR A 92 14.16 -3.13 1.51
CA THR A 92 15.01 -4.23 1.08
C THR A 92 14.68 -5.48 1.91
N PRO A 93 15.08 -6.69 1.50
CA PRO A 93 14.93 -7.89 2.31
C PRO A 93 15.57 -7.79 3.71
N LYS A 94 16.55 -6.89 3.88
CA LYS A 94 17.26 -6.71 5.16
C LYS A 94 16.50 -5.85 6.17
N ASN A 95 15.67 -4.90 5.70
CA ASN A 95 14.99 -3.92 6.58
C ASN A 95 13.45 -4.06 6.61
N VAL A 96 12.84 -4.77 5.67
CA VAL A 96 11.38 -4.78 5.50
C VAL A 96 10.64 -5.31 6.73
N LEU A 97 11.11 -6.37 7.36
CA LEU A 97 10.44 -6.95 8.54
C LEU A 97 10.46 -6.00 9.73
N ASP A 98 11.61 -5.39 10.02
CA ASP A 98 11.74 -4.46 11.14
C ASP A 98 10.96 -3.17 10.91
N THR A 99 10.90 -2.70 9.64
CA THR A 99 10.12 -1.51 9.28
C THR A 99 8.61 -1.76 9.41
N ILE A 100 8.11 -2.95 9.02
CA ILE A 100 6.68 -3.28 9.08
C ILE A 100 6.21 -3.61 10.51
N LYS A 101 7.05 -4.27 11.31
CA LYS A 101 6.68 -4.83 12.61
C LYS A 101 5.93 -3.88 13.55
N PRO A 102 6.27 -2.58 13.66
CA PRO A 102 5.60 -1.63 14.57
C PRO A 102 4.18 -1.22 14.14
N TYR A 103 3.73 -1.57 12.93
CA TYR A 103 2.46 -1.07 12.38
C TYR A 103 1.37 -2.13 12.36
N ASP A 104 0.11 -1.69 12.47
CA ASP A 104 -1.06 -2.56 12.45
C ASP A 104 -1.51 -2.92 11.05
N VAL A 105 -1.38 -1.99 10.09
CA VAL A 105 -1.76 -2.14 8.69
C VAL A 105 -0.66 -1.61 7.78
N VAL A 106 -0.41 -2.31 6.67
CA VAL A 106 0.56 -1.89 5.64
C VAL A 106 -0.17 -1.55 4.35
N VAL A 107 0.12 -0.39 3.79
CA VAL A 107 -0.41 0.06 2.50
C VAL A 107 0.72 0.10 1.47
N GLY A 108 0.59 -0.71 0.42
CA GLY A 108 1.57 -0.75 -0.66
C GLY A 108 1.17 0.18 -1.80
N CYS A 109 1.97 1.19 -2.02
CA CYS A 109 1.87 2.15 -3.12
C CYS A 109 3.13 2.16 -4.02
N PRO A 110 3.92 1.06 -4.11
CA PRO A 110 5.13 1.05 -4.92
C PRO A 110 4.80 0.96 -6.40
N ASP A 111 5.73 1.39 -7.25
CA ASP A 111 5.66 1.27 -8.70
C ASP A 111 6.30 -0.02 -9.24
N SER A 112 6.97 -0.83 -8.39
CA SER A 112 7.62 -2.07 -8.80
C SER A 112 6.94 -3.32 -8.24
N PHE A 113 6.91 -4.38 -9.02
CA PHE A 113 6.44 -5.70 -8.59
C PHE A 113 7.30 -6.28 -7.47
N ARG A 114 8.61 -6.10 -7.54
CA ARG A 114 9.56 -6.54 -6.52
C ARG A 114 9.12 -6.12 -5.11
N VAL A 115 8.83 -4.84 -4.91
CA VAL A 115 8.41 -4.32 -3.59
C VAL A 115 7.03 -4.85 -3.22
N ARG A 116 6.09 -4.99 -4.15
CA ARG A 116 4.76 -5.56 -3.88
C ARG A 116 4.82 -6.99 -3.35
N TYR A 117 5.61 -7.85 -4.02
CA TYR A 117 5.80 -9.23 -3.56
C TYR A 117 6.47 -9.28 -2.18
N MET A 118 7.50 -8.47 -1.97
CA MET A 118 8.19 -8.39 -0.69
C MET A 118 7.27 -7.92 0.45
N LEU A 119 6.43 -6.92 0.19
CA LEU A 119 5.42 -6.45 1.16
C LEU A 119 4.40 -7.54 1.49
N ASN A 120 3.85 -8.22 0.47
CA ASN A 120 2.94 -9.34 0.70
C ASN A 120 3.57 -10.41 1.58
N ASP A 121 4.78 -10.84 1.24
CA ASP A 121 5.47 -11.93 1.94
C ASP A 121 5.80 -11.53 3.38
N ALA A 122 6.30 -10.30 3.60
CA ALA A 122 6.58 -9.77 4.93
C ALA A 122 5.30 -9.63 5.78
N CYS A 123 4.22 -9.10 5.20
CA CYS A 123 2.93 -8.98 5.88
C CYS A 123 2.35 -10.36 6.26
N MET A 124 2.48 -11.35 5.38
CA MET A 124 2.04 -12.71 5.67
C MET A 124 2.84 -13.34 6.80
N LEU A 125 4.18 -13.18 6.82
CA LEU A 125 5.04 -13.65 7.92
C LEU A 125 4.71 -12.98 9.25
N LEU A 126 4.47 -11.67 9.23
CA LEU A 126 4.13 -10.87 10.42
C LEU A 126 2.65 -10.90 10.77
N ARG A 127 1.80 -11.57 9.97
CA ARG A 127 0.33 -11.61 10.12
C ARG A 127 -0.31 -10.22 10.14
N LYS A 128 0.18 -9.31 9.30
CA LYS A 128 -0.33 -7.95 9.15
C LYS A 128 -1.24 -7.84 7.93
N PRO A 129 -2.33 -7.07 7.99
CA PRO A 129 -3.10 -6.70 6.80
C PRO A 129 -2.23 -5.93 5.79
N PHE A 130 -2.32 -6.31 4.52
CA PHE A 130 -1.68 -5.64 3.40
C PHE A 130 -2.75 -5.11 2.44
N VAL A 131 -2.82 -3.79 2.28
CA VAL A 131 -3.72 -3.14 1.32
C VAL A 131 -2.91 -2.76 0.08
N HIS A 132 -3.28 -3.37 -1.04
CA HIS A 132 -2.63 -3.22 -2.33
C HIS A 132 -3.45 -2.36 -3.27
N ALA A 133 -2.78 -1.58 -4.12
CA ALA A 133 -3.33 -1.07 -5.38
C ALA A 133 -2.26 -1.00 -6.47
N ALA A 134 -2.72 -1.00 -7.71
CA ALA A 134 -1.92 -0.75 -8.89
C ALA A 134 -2.72 0.06 -9.89
N VAL A 135 -2.03 0.89 -10.67
CA VAL A 135 -2.66 1.73 -11.72
C VAL A 135 -1.80 1.74 -12.97
N TYR A 136 -2.48 1.79 -14.12
CA TYR A 136 -1.87 1.98 -15.43
C TYR A 136 -2.84 2.74 -16.32
N ALA A 137 -2.41 3.86 -16.91
CA ALA A 137 -3.25 4.76 -17.72
C ALA A 137 -4.57 5.10 -17.00
N TRP A 138 -5.70 4.64 -17.50
CA TRP A 138 -7.04 4.82 -16.92
C TRP A 138 -7.48 3.68 -16.03
N GLU A 139 -6.77 2.56 -16.05
CA GLU A 139 -7.11 1.36 -15.29
C GLU A 139 -6.44 1.33 -13.92
N GLY A 140 -7.08 0.67 -12.98
CA GLY A 140 -6.50 0.40 -11.67
C GLY A 140 -7.15 -0.78 -10.98
N GLU A 141 -6.51 -1.19 -9.91
CA GLU A 141 -6.99 -2.25 -9.03
C GLU A 141 -6.69 -1.95 -7.57
N VAL A 142 -7.54 -2.45 -6.69
CA VAL A 142 -7.36 -2.39 -5.24
C VAL A 142 -7.82 -3.67 -4.58
N GLY A 143 -7.09 -4.14 -3.57
CA GLY A 143 -7.43 -5.33 -2.79
C GLY A 143 -6.80 -5.29 -1.40
N ALA A 144 -7.32 -6.12 -0.50
CA ALA A 144 -6.79 -6.27 0.84
C ALA A 144 -6.46 -7.74 1.12
N PHE A 145 -5.26 -7.99 1.62
CA PHE A 145 -4.73 -9.31 1.89
C PHE A 145 -4.38 -9.45 3.36
N PHE A 146 -5.12 -10.28 4.08
CA PHE A 146 -4.82 -10.65 5.46
C PHE A 146 -5.23 -12.11 5.69
N GLY A 147 -4.23 -12.99 5.66
CA GLY A 147 -4.45 -14.44 5.61
C GLY A 147 -4.52 -14.98 4.18
N LYS A 148 -5.39 -15.97 3.96
CA LYS A 148 -5.50 -16.71 2.68
C LYS A 148 -6.77 -16.33 1.95
N PRO A 149 -6.72 -16.04 0.64
CA PRO A 149 -5.56 -15.98 -0.27
C PRO A 149 -4.69 -14.75 -0.05
N CYS A 150 -3.41 -14.79 -0.44
CA CYS A 150 -2.50 -13.65 -0.45
C CYS A 150 -2.27 -13.11 -1.88
N TYR A 151 -1.50 -12.02 -2.02
CA TYR A 151 -1.20 -11.42 -3.32
C TYR A 151 -0.56 -12.42 -4.31
N ARG A 152 0.30 -13.35 -3.85
CA ARG A 152 0.86 -14.41 -4.71
C ARG A 152 -0.17 -15.45 -5.18
N CYS A 153 -1.32 -15.55 -4.54
CA CYS A 153 -2.42 -16.36 -5.07
C CYS A 153 -3.12 -15.66 -6.25
N TYR A 154 -3.19 -14.34 -6.21
CA TYR A 154 -3.72 -13.51 -7.30
C TYR A 154 -2.74 -13.44 -8.48
N LEU A 155 -1.49 -13.11 -8.20
CA LEU A 155 -0.45 -12.95 -9.20
C LEU A 155 0.76 -13.82 -8.80
N PRO A 156 0.83 -15.09 -9.28
CA PRO A 156 1.88 -16.03 -8.86
C PRO A 156 3.29 -15.62 -9.30
N ALA A 157 3.41 -15.01 -10.47
CA ALA A 157 4.67 -14.51 -11.03
C ALA A 157 4.48 -13.08 -11.53
N SER A 158 5.54 -12.27 -11.45
CA SER A 158 5.55 -10.91 -11.97
C SER A 158 5.42 -10.92 -13.49
N PRO A 159 4.47 -10.16 -14.07
CA PRO A 159 4.50 -9.91 -15.51
C PRO A 159 5.72 -9.05 -15.88
N GLU A 160 6.04 -9.00 -17.17
CA GLU A 160 7.02 -8.03 -17.67
C GLU A 160 6.56 -6.61 -17.37
N GLU A 161 7.50 -5.75 -16.97
CA GLU A 161 7.19 -4.35 -16.71
C GLU A 161 6.80 -3.65 -18.03
N SER A 162 5.56 -3.26 -18.15
CA SER A 162 5.05 -2.40 -19.22
C SER A 162 5.26 -0.91 -18.85
N GLY A 163 5.22 -0.03 -19.87
CA GLY A 163 5.47 1.39 -19.69
C GLY A 163 4.69 2.07 -18.56
N ARG A 164 5.14 3.26 -18.15
CA ARG A 164 4.63 3.97 -16.95
C ARG A 164 3.64 5.08 -17.31
N ALA A 165 2.67 4.81 -18.18
CA ALA A 165 1.61 5.78 -18.45
C ALA A 165 0.66 5.86 -17.25
N ILE A 166 0.43 7.04 -16.69
CA ILE A 166 -0.47 7.25 -15.55
C ILE A 166 -1.24 8.56 -15.74
N VAL A 167 -2.56 8.47 -15.63
CA VAL A 167 -3.44 9.63 -15.44
C VAL A 167 -3.51 9.93 -13.94
N GLY A 168 -3.23 11.18 -13.53
CA GLY A 168 -3.17 11.55 -12.12
C GLY A 168 -4.48 11.26 -11.38
N ALA A 169 -5.63 11.51 -12.02
CA ALA A 169 -6.93 11.20 -11.46
C ALA A 169 -7.13 9.70 -11.17
N THR A 170 -6.58 8.80 -12.01
CA THR A 170 -6.63 7.36 -11.78
C THR A 170 -5.88 6.99 -10.49
N ALA A 171 -4.65 7.50 -10.34
CA ALA A 171 -3.89 7.30 -9.12
C ALA A 171 -4.63 7.87 -7.89
N GLY A 172 -5.25 9.03 -8.03
CA GLY A 172 -6.08 9.65 -7.00
C GLY A 172 -7.25 8.76 -6.57
N ALA A 173 -8.04 8.27 -7.53
CA ALA A 173 -9.22 7.44 -7.27
C ALA A 173 -8.84 6.13 -6.56
N PHE A 174 -7.87 5.38 -7.09
CA PHE A 174 -7.48 4.09 -6.50
C PHE A 174 -6.75 4.25 -5.16
N GLY A 175 -6.00 5.33 -4.94
CA GLY A 175 -5.44 5.62 -3.62
C GLY A 175 -6.52 5.99 -2.58
N CYS A 176 -7.58 6.69 -2.98
CA CYS A 176 -8.76 6.91 -2.11
C CYS A 176 -9.45 5.58 -1.75
N LEU A 177 -9.56 4.65 -2.71
CA LEU A 177 -10.10 3.31 -2.43
C LEU A 177 -9.19 2.53 -1.46
N GLN A 178 -7.86 2.62 -1.58
CA GLN A 178 -6.93 2.04 -0.60
C GLN A 178 -7.15 2.64 0.79
N ALA A 179 -7.26 3.96 0.92
CA ALA A 179 -7.52 4.61 2.21
C ALA A 179 -8.84 4.11 2.83
N ALA A 180 -9.89 3.96 2.01
CA ALA A 180 -11.16 3.42 2.47
C ALA A 180 -11.04 1.97 2.98
N GLU A 181 -10.24 1.11 2.32
CA GLU A 181 -9.98 -0.25 2.81
C GLU A 181 -9.28 -0.24 4.17
N VAL A 182 -8.25 0.60 4.35
CA VAL A 182 -7.56 0.76 5.64
C VAL A 182 -8.53 1.19 6.74
N ILE A 183 -9.35 2.20 6.48
CA ILE A 183 -10.34 2.70 7.43
C ILE A 183 -11.35 1.60 7.80
N LYS A 184 -11.82 0.80 6.85
CA LYS A 184 -12.69 -0.36 7.12
C LYS A 184 -12.02 -1.40 8.02
N ILE A 185 -10.75 -1.73 7.74
CA ILE A 185 -9.98 -2.69 8.54
C ILE A 185 -9.84 -2.21 9.98
N ILE A 186 -9.47 -0.95 10.19
CA ILE A 186 -9.23 -0.38 11.53
C ILE A 186 -10.54 -0.22 12.31
N THR A 187 -11.55 0.35 11.66
CA THR A 187 -12.82 0.68 12.33
C THR A 187 -13.74 -0.51 12.51
N GLY A 188 -13.55 -1.58 11.71
CA GLY A 188 -14.50 -2.67 11.62
C GLY A 188 -15.82 -2.28 10.96
N SER A 189 -15.91 -1.09 10.34
CA SER A 189 -17.09 -0.60 9.66
C SER A 189 -17.04 -0.95 8.17
N GLY A 190 -18.08 -1.60 7.67
CA GLY A 190 -18.13 -2.11 6.30
C GLY A 190 -17.46 -3.47 6.14
N LYS A 191 -17.28 -3.90 4.87
CA LYS A 191 -16.67 -5.20 4.52
C LYS A 191 -15.38 -4.96 3.74
N PRO A 192 -14.19 -5.24 4.31
CA PRO A 192 -12.94 -5.16 3.57
C PRO A 192 -12.89 -6.17 2.41
N LEU A 193 -12.08 -5.86 1.39
CA LEU A 193 -11.84 -6.69 0.19
C LEU A 193 -10.94 -7.91 0.50
N SER A 194 -11.21 -8.63 1.59
CA SER A 194 -10.44 -9.82 1.94
C SER A 194 -10.66 -10.95 0.93
N GLY A 195 -9.59 -11.37 0.25
CA GLY A 195 -9.66 -12.39 -0.79
C GLY A 195 -10.36 -11.95 -2.07
N LYS A 196 -10.52 -10.65 -2.25
CA LYS A 196 -11.13 -10.01 -3.41
C LYS A 196 -10.27 -8.87 -3.90
N LEU A 197 -10.48 -8.51 -5.16
CA LEU A 197 -9.86 -7.36 -5.80
C LEU A 197 -10.93 -6.65 -6.63
N VAL A 198 -10.99 -5.33 -6.51
CA VAL A 198 -11.79 -4.49 -7.42
C VAL A 198 -10.87 -3.98 -8.49
N ARG A 199 -11.23 -4.18 -9.76
CA ARG A 199 -10.64 -3.52 -10.92
C ARG A 199 -11.59 -2.50 -11.48
N GLY A 200 -11.05 -1.43 -12.04
CA GLY A 200 -11.84 -0.41 -12.70
C GLY A 200 -11.10 0.23 -13.84
N ASP A 201 -11.84 0.69 -14.82
CA ASP A 201 -11.42 1.55 -15.93
C ASP A 201 -12.17 2.87 -15.80
N LEU A 202 -11.43 3.96 -15.57
CA LEU A 202 -12.03 5.30 -15.41
C LEU A 202 -12.36 5.96 -16.75
N ALA A 203 -11.84 5.45 -17.87
CA ALA A 203 -12.27 5.94 -19.18
C ALA A 203 -13.69 5.51 -19.53
N GLU A 204 -14.03 4.26 -19.17
CA GLU A 204 -15.36 3.68 -19.39
C GLU A 204 -16.26 3.76 -18.14
N MET A 205 -15.70 4.16 -16.97
CA MET A 205 -16.38 4.16 -15.67
C MET A 205 -16.94 2.79 -15.28
N ASP A 206 -16.23 1.72 -15.70
CA ASP A 206 -16.61 0.34 -15.39
C ASP A 206 -15.79 -0.21 -14.24
N PHE A 207 -16.47 -0.90 -13.28
CA PHE A 207 -15.86 -1.49 -12.10
C PHE A 207 -16.39 -2.89 -11.87
N PHE A 208 -15.49 -3.84 -11.63
CA PHE A 208 -15.87 -5.20 -11.32
C PHE A 208 -15.04 -5.82 -10.21
N THR A 209 -15.60 -6.80 -9.53
CA THR A 209 -14.93 -7.50 -8.43
C THR A 209 -14.47 -8.88 -8.87
N ILE A 210 -13.20 -9.19 -8.62
CA ILE A 210 -12.59 -10.50 -8.84
C ILE A 210 -12.48 -11.21 -7.49
N ASN A 211 -12.99 -12.45 -7.41
CA ASN A 211 -12.74 -13.32 -6.26
C ASN A 211 -11.41 -14.04 -6.49
N ILE A 212 -10.48 -13.93 -5.56
CA ILE A 212 -9.17 -14.55 -5.67
C ILE A 212 -9.27 -15.99 -5.15
N PRO A 213 -9.00 -17.02 -6.00
CA PRO A 213 -9.03 -18.40 -5.55
C PRO A 213 -7.88 -18.69 -4.59
N LYS A 214 -8.14 -19.58 -3.61
CA LYS A 214 -7.07 -20.10 -2.75
C LYS A 214 -6.16 -21.00 -3.57
N ASN A 215 -4.87 -20.70 -3.61
CA ASN A 215 -3.87 -21.58 -4.21
C ASN A 215 -3.28 -22.47 -3.10
N ILE A 216 -3.55 -23.78 -3.17
CA ILE A 216 -3.08 -24.76 -2.19
C ILE A 216 -1.54 -24.89 -2.21
N ASP A 217 -0.94 -24.68 -3.38
CA ASP A 217 0.52 -24.79 -3.60
C ASP A 217 1.27 -23.49 -3.30
N CYS A 218 0.56 -22.41 -2.96
CA CYS A 218 1.20 -21.14 -2.65
C CYS A 218 2.17 -21.30 -1.47
N PRO A 219 3.49 -21.08 -1.66
CA PRO A 219 4.49 -21.31 -0.60
C PRO A 219 4.35 -20.36 0.57
N VAL A 220 3.79 -19.18 0.34
CA VAL A 220 3.54 -18.15 1.38
C VAL A 220 2.32 -18.52 2.20
N CYS A 221 1.19 -18.81 1.55
CA CYS A 221 -0.05 -19.20 2.24
C CYS A 221 0.08 -20.54 2.99
N SER A 222 0.88 -21.49 2.47
CA SER A 222 1.12 -22.76 3.15
C SER A 222 2.02 -22.65 4.38
N GLY A 223 2.68 -21.48 4.57
CA GLY A 223 3.63 -21.27 5.66
C GLY A 223 4.99 -21.92 5.42
N ARG A 224 5.30 -22.32 4.19
CA ARG A 224 6.62 -22.86 3.80
C ARG A 224 7.68 -21.78 3.76
N LEU A 225 7.34 -20.56 3.35
CA LEU A 225 8.27 -19.43 3.38
C LEU A 225 8.56 -19.02 4.82
N LYS A 226 9.84 -19.01 5.22
CA LYS A 226 10.28 -18.72 6.60
C LYS A 226 10.96 -17.37 6.77
N GLY A 227 11.32 -16.69 5.68
CA GLY A 227 12.04 -15.42 5.72
C GLY A 227 11.90 -14.63 4.43
N ILE A 228 12.53 -13.47 4.40
CA ILE A 228 12.59 -12.59 3.24
C ILE A 228 13.99 -12.69 2.64
N PHE A 229 14.08 -13.27 1.46
CA PHE A 229 15.35 -13.58 0.80
C PHE A 229 15.46 -12.82 -0.53
N GLU A 230 16.61 -12.22 -0.82
CA GLU A 230 16.85 -11.40 -2.02
C GLU A 230 16.51 -12.16 -3.32
N GLU A 231 16.83 -13.44 -3.37
CA GLU A 231 16.62 -14.30 -4.53
C GLU A 231 15.15 -14.41 -4.95
N ASN A 232 14.22 -14.25 -4.00
CA ASN A 232 12.78 -14.34 -4.22
C ASN A 232 12.18 -13.08 -4.87
N TYR A 233 12.99 -12.04 -5.06
CA TYR A 233 12.52 -10.75 -5.60
C TYR A 233 13.33 -10.31 -6.82
N THR A 234 13.90 -11.26 -7.56
CA THR A 234 14.62 -11.03 -8.81
C THR A 234 13.88 -11.65 -9.99
N GLY A 235 13.97 -11.05 -11.17
CA GLY A 235 13.26 -11.50 -12.38
C GLY A 235 11.74 -11.54 -12.17
N SER A 236 11.13 -12.68 -12.39
CA SER A 236 9.68 -12.94 -12.23
C SER A 236 9.19 -12.94 -10.78
N CYS A 237 10.04 -12.64 -9.81
CA CYS A 237 9.74 -12.69 -8.37
C CYS A 237 9.21 -14.03 -7.86
N ASP A 238 9.59 -15.13 -8.50
CA ASP A 238 9.28 -16.49 -8.05
C ASP A 238 9.98 -16.81 -6.73
N ILE A 239 9.34 -17.66 -5.92
CA ILE A 239 9.97 -18.15 -4.69
C ILE A 239 11.07 -19.16 -5.02
N LYS A 240 12.32 -18.74 -4.89
CA LYS A 240 13.53 -19.53 -5.13
C LYS A 240 14.10 -20.11 -3.83
N ARG A 241 13.86 -19.43 -2.70
CA ARG A 241 14.35 -19.82 -1.37
C ARG A 241 13.24 -19.76 -0.35
N LEU A 242 13.12 -20.77 0.49
CA LEU A 242 12.11 -20.90 1.54
C LEU A 242 12.68 -20.70 2.95
N GLU A 243 13.94 -21.07 3.16
CA GLU A 243 14.69 -21.04 4.44
C GLU A 243 16.05 -20.39 4.30
#